data_c9ab8bd6c032a60f0ccc535b89e5fad6
#
_entry.id   c9ab8bd6c032a60f0ccc535b89e5fad6
#
_cell.length_a   1.000
_cell.length_b   1.000
_cell.length_c   1.000
_cell.angle_alpha   90.00
_cell.angle_beta   90.00
_cell.angle_gamma   90.00
#
_symmetry.space_group_name_H-M   'P 1'
#
loop_
_entity.id
_entity.type
_entity.pdbx_description
1 polymer ?
#
loop_
_entity_poly.entity_id
_entity_poly.type
_entity_poly.pdbx_seq_one_letter_code
_entity_poly.pdbx_strand_id
1 'polypeptide(L)'
;EFIFDHWHILERFVIFVMNLATKLNHHPNIIISYGRVQIVLTTHDEGGVTALDLEMANKIEAYLEEREHNSQRTVEDEDLPF
;
A
#
# COMPACT_ATOMS: atom_id res chain seq x y z
N GLU A 1 -4.75 5.33 6.20
CA GLU A 1 -5.65 5.37 5.05
C GLU A 1 -4.98 6.10 3.89
N PHE A 2 -5.10 5.54 2.70
CA PHE A 2 -4.47 6.09 1.51
C PHE A 2 -5.53 6.40 0.48
N ILE A 3 -5.42 7.57 -0.16
CA ILE A 3 -6.40 8.04 -1.12
C ILE A 3 -5.75 8.13 -2.49
N PHE A 4 -6.41 7.57 -3.49
CA PHE A 4 -5.88 7.53 -4.84
C PHE A 4 -6.89 8.13 -5.80
N ASP A 5 -6.37 8.81 -6.83
CA ASP A 5 -7.20 9.43 -7.85
C ASP A 5 -7.42 8.54 -9.05
N HIS A 6 -6.63 7.47 -9.18
CA HIS A 6 -6.68 6.62 -10.36
C HIS A 6 -6.76 5.16 -9.95
N TRP A 7 -7.61 4.42 -10.62
CA TRP A 7 -7.82 3.01 -10.29
C TRP A 7 -6.55 2.20 -10.45
N HIS A 8 -5.81 2.41 -11.54
CA HIS A 8 -4.61 1.62 -11.77
C HIS A 8 -3.57 1.82 -10.69
N ILE A 9 -3.48 3.04 -10.18
CA ILE A 9 -2.51 3.32 -9.14
C ILE A 9 -2.91 2.63 -7.84
N LEU A 10 -4.19 2.65 -7.53
CA LEU A 10 -4.70 1.93 -6.37
C LEU A 10 -4.44 0.44 -6.50
N GLU A 11 -4.71 -0.10 -7.67
CA GLU A 11 -4.53 -1.53 -7.91
C GLU A 11 -3.07 -1.93 -7.73
N ARG A 12 -2.15 -1.16 -8.28
CA ARG A 12 -0.73 -1.47 -8.15
C ARG A 12 -0.27 -1.38 -6.70
N PHE A 13 -0.79 -0.41 -5.97
CA PHE A 13 -0.47 -0.28 -4.56
C PHE A 13 -0.92 -1.52 -3.79
N VAL A 14 -2.15 -1.95 -4.02
CA VAL A 14 -2.68 -3.12 -3.31
C VAL A 14 -1.86 -4.36 -3.64
N ILE A 15 -1.50 -4.53 -4.92
CA ILE A 15 -0.68 -5.68 -5.31
C ILE A 15 0.66 -5.63 -4.60
N PHE A 16 1.26 -4.45 -4.51
CA PHE A 16 2.52 -4.31 -3.79
C PHE A 16 2.38 -4.74 -2.34
N VAL A 17 1.32 -4.29 -1.69
CA VAL A 17 1.12 -4.62 -0.28
C VAL A 17 0.89 -6.12 -0.11
N MET A 18 0.14 -6.73 -1.01
CA MET A 18 -0.11 -8.16 -0.92
C MET A 18 1.17 -8.96 -1.11
N ASN A 19 1.99 -8.56 -2.06
CA ASN A 19 3.27 -9.25 -2.27
C ASN A 19 4.20 -9.06 -1.09
N LEU A 20 4.19 -7.89 -0.50
CA LEU A 20 4.99 -7.61 0.67
C LEU A 20 4.54 -8.47 1.85
N ALA A 21 3.23 -8.61 2.01
CA ALA A 21 2.68 -9.43 3.08
C ALA A 21 3.14 -10.89 2.93
N THR A 22 3.17 -11.38 1.71
CA THR A 22 3.63 -12.73 1.45
C THR A 22 5.12 -12.87 1.79
N LYS A 23 5.92 -11.89 1.39
CA LYS A 23 7.35 -11.91 1.64
C LYS A 23 7.67 -11.93 3.12
N LEU A 24 6.96 -11.10 3.87
CA LEU A 24 7.21 -10.99 5.31
C LEU A 24 6.45 -12.02 6.12
N ASN A 25 5.60 -12.79 5.44
CA ASN A 25 4.71 -13.73 6.12
C ASN A 25 3.94 -13.03 7.23
N HIS A 26 3.42 -11.85 6.91
CA HIS A 26 2.74 -11.00 7.87
C HIS A 26 1.61 -10.30 7.13
N HIS A 27 0.38 -10.71 7.41
CA HIS A 27 -0.75 -10.34 6.59
C HIS A 27 -1.63 -9.31 7.30
N PRO A 28 -1.68 -8.09 6.77
CA PRO A 28 -2.55 -7.06 7.33
C PRO A 28 -3.97 -7.24 6.85
N ASN A 29 -4.87 -6.52 7.47
CA ASN A 29 -6.21 -6.36 6.91
C ASN A 29 -6.17 -5.25 5.89
N ILE A 30 -6.70 -5.53 4.71
CA ILE A 30 -6.71 -4.55 3.64
C ILE A 30 -8.16 -4.29 3.29
N ILE A 31 -8.57 -3.04 3.44
CA ILE A 31 -9.93 -2.64 3.15
C ILE A 31 -9.91 -1.70 1.97
N ILE A 32 -10.59 -2.07 0.90
CA ILE A 32 -10.59 -1.30 -0.33
C ILE A 32 -11.97 -0.71 -0.53
N SER A 33 -11.99 0.60 -0.70
CA SER A 33 -13.19 1.32 -1.10
C SER A 33 -12.87 2.07 -2.37
N TYR A 34 -13.88 2.61 -3.00
CA TYR A 34 -13.67 3.36 -4.23
C TYR A 34 -12.70 4.50 -3.96
N GLY A 35 -11.51 4.40 -4.52
CA GLY A 35 -10.48 5.43 -4.36
C GLY A 35 -9.73 5.41 -3.04
N ARG A 36 -10.01 4.46 -2.16
CA ARG A 36 -9.38 4.45 -0.84
C ARG A 36 -8.89 3.06 -0.48
N VAL A 37 -7.75 3.02 0.22
CA VAL A 37 -7.22 1.77 0.75
C VAL A 37 -6.85 1.99 2.20
N GLN A 38 -7.31 1.10 3.05
CA GLN A 38 -6.99 1.15 4.47
C GLN A 38 -6.21 -0.11 4.82
N ILE A 39 -5.05 0.07 5.43
CA ILE A 39 -4.19 -1.04 5.84
C ILE A 39 -4.17 -1.05 7.36
N VAL A 40 -4.57 -2.17 7.94
CA VAL A 40 -4.56 -2.30 9.40
C VAL A 40 -3.47 -3.28 9.78
N LEU A 41 -2.45 -2.77 10.45
CA LEU A 41 -1.27 -3.52 10.83
C LEU A 41 -1.32 -3.83 12.32
N THR A 42 -1.81 -5.00 12.64
CA THR A 42 -1.84 -5.45 14.02
C THR A 42 -1.42 -6.90 14.10
N THR A 43 -0.88 -7.27 15.25
CA THR A 43 -0.52 -8.65 15.51
C THR A 43 -1.31 -9.10 16.72
N HIS A 44 -2.25 -9.97 16.47
CA HIS A 44 -3.17 -10.41 17.53
C HIS A 44 -2.44 -11.10 18.67
N ASP A 45 -1.46 -11.90 18.33
CA ASP A 45 -0.75 -12.70 19.33
C ASP A 45 0.05 -11.85 20.28
N GLU A 46 0.57 -10.73 19.80
CA GLU A 46 1.45 -9.88 20.59
C GLU A 46 0.70 -8.73 21.25
N GLY A 47 -0.56 -8.54 20.86
CA GLY A 47 -1.35 -7.50 21.46
C GLY A 47 -0.91 -6.10 21.07
N GLY A 48 -0.32 -5.92 19.90
CA GLY A 48 0.07 -4.60 19.49
C GLY A 48 0.98 -4.60 18.29
N VAL A 49 1.62 -3.46 18.07
CA VAL A 49 2.50 -3.26 16.93
C VAL A 49 3.82 -3.99 17.17
N THR A 50 4.25 -4.75 16.17
CA THR A 50 5.49 -5.51 16.25
C THR A 50 6.51 -4.94 15.28
N ALA A 51 7.73 -5.52 15.32
CA ALA A 51 8.77 -5.14 14.38
C ALA A 51 8.35 -5.39 12.94
N LEU A 52 7.58 -6.45 12.70
CA LEU A 52 7.09 -6.74 11.35
C LEU A 52 6.10 -5.68 10.87
N ASP A 53 5.25 -5.19 11.79
CA ASP A 53 4.34 -4.11 11.44
C ASP A 53 5.12 -2.87 11.03
N LEU A 54 6.15 -2.53 11.78
CA LEU A 54 6.95 -1.36 11.47
C LEU A 54 7.70 -1.53 10.16
N GLU A 55 8.25 -2.71 9.93
CA GLU A 55 8.95 -2.96 8.68
C GLU A 55 8.01 -2.82 7.50
N MET A 56 6.81 -3.37 7.61
CA MET A 56 5.84 -3.28 6.53
C MET A 56 5.44 -1.83 6.30
N ALA A 57 5.19 -1.08 7.37
CA ALA A 57 4.80 0.32 7.22
C ALA A 57 5.90 1.12 6.53
N ASN A 58 7.15 0.87 6.91
CA ASN A 58 8.27 1.59 6.30
C ASN A 58 8.41 1.28 4.82
N LYS A 59 8.20 0.03 4.45
CA LYS A 59 8.31 -0.35 3.05
C LYS A 59 7.16 0.20 2.22
N ILE A 60 5.98 0.29 2.81
CA ILE A 60 4.84 0.88 2.12
C ILE A 60 5.11 2.36 1.88
N GLU A 61 5.64 3.05 2.88
CA GLU A 61 5.93 4.47 2.71
C GLU A 61 7.01 4.71 1.68
N ALA A 62 8.02 3.86 1.67
CA ALA A 62 9.07 3.98 0.67
C ALA A 62 8.53 3.79 -0.74
N TYR A 63 7.61 2.86 -0.89
CA TYR A 63 6.98 2.63 -2.19
C TYR A 63 6.22 3.88 -2.66
N LEU A 64 5.48 4.49 -1.75
CA LEU A 64 4.68 5.66 -2.10
C LEU A 64 5.57 6.86 -2.43
N GLU A 65 6.65 7.04 -1.69
CA GLU A 65 7.58 8.11 -1.96
C GLU A 65 8.23 7.94 -3.33
N GLU A 66 8.63 6.75 -3.65
CA GLU A 66 9.25 6.48 -4.94
C GLU A 66 8.26 6.70 -6.07
N ARG A 67 7.02 6.31 -5.87
CA ARG A 67 5.99 6.50 -6.85
C ARG A 67 5.73 7.99 -7.09
N GLU A 68 5.66 8.75 -6.02
CA GLU A 68 5.44 10.18 -6.12
C GLU A 68 6.58 10.85 -6.87
N HIS A 69 7.80 10.43 -6.58
CA HIS A 69 8.97 10.96 -7.25
C HIS A 69 8.94 10.64 -8.74
N ASN A 70 8.57 9.41 -9.08
CA ASN A 70 8.55 8.97 -10.47
C ASN A 70 7.41 9.57 -11.25
N SER A 71 6.30 9.86 -10.60
CA SER A 71 5.11 10.34 -11.29
C SER A 71 5.29 11.70 -11.91
N GLN A 72 6.34 12.40 -11.53
CA GLN A 72 6.63 13.71 -12.12
C GLN A 72 7.25 13.61 -13.50
N ARG A 73 7.66 12.43 -13.91
CA ARG A 73 8.47 12.27 -15.11
C ARG A 73 7.67 11.92 -16.34
N THR A 74 6.53 11.30 -16.17
CA THR A 74 5.76 10.85 -17.31
C THR A 74 4.29 11.02 -17.07
N VAL A 75 3.56 11.11 -18.17
CA VAL A 75 2.12 11.05 -18.15
C VAL A 75 1.72 9.70 -18.72
N GLU A 76 0.98 8.96 -17.96
CA GLU A 76 0.57 7.63 -18.39
C GLU A 76 -0.85 7.66 -18.90
N ASP A 77 -1.01 7.21 -20.11
CA ASP A 77 -2.33 7.19 -20.74
C ASP A 77 -3.29 6.25 -20.02
N GLU A 78 -2.74 5.23 -19.42
CA GLU A 78 -3.57 4.26 -18.73
C GLU A 78 -3.96 4.69 -17.34
N ASP A 79 -3.42 5.79 -16.84
CA ASP A 79 -3.77 6.28 -15.52
C ASP A 79 -5.05 7.10 -15.60
N LEU A 80 -6.14 6.41 -15.82
CA LEU A 80 -7.43 7.05 -15.95
C LEU A 80 -8.07 7.24 -14.58
N PRO A 81 -8.78 8.34 -14.38
CA PRO A 81 -9.45 8.55 -13.09
C PRO A 81 -10.57 7.54 -12.90
N PHE A 82 -10.96 7.41 -11.66
CA PHE A 82 -12.01 6.48 -11.27
C PHE A 82 -13.34 6.72 -11.99
#